data_83c3261e5708e3df0942c41cb21c51a1
#
_entry.id   83c3261e5708e3df0942c41cb21c51a1
#
_cell.length_a   1.000
_cell.length_b   1.000
_cell.length_c   1.000
_cell.angle_alpha   90.00
_cell.angle_beta   90.00
_cell.angle_gamma   90.00
#
_symmetry.space_group_name_H-M   'P 1'
#
loop_
_entity.id
_entity.type
_entity.pdbx_description
1 polymer ?
#
loop_
_entity_poly.entity_id
_entity_poly.type
_entity_poly.pdbx_seq_one_letter_code
_entity_poly.pdbx_strand_id
1 'polypeptide(L)'
;MAEEKKPVKITETVLRDAHQSLIATRMTTEQMLPIIDKMDKVGYHSVECWGGATFDACLRFLKEDPWDRLRKLRDGFKNTKLQMLFRGQNILGYSPYSDDVVEYFVQKSIANGIDIIRIFDCLNDIRNLETAVKAANKENGHAQVALSYTLGDAYTMDYWKNMARQIEEMGADSVSYTHL
;
A
#
# COMPACT_ATOMS: atom_id res chain seq x y z
N MET A 1 14.41 -3.31 -34.65
CA MET A 1 14.95 -2.57 -33.49
C MET A 1 14.78 -3.48 -32.30
N ALA A 2 15.84 -3.81 -31.56
CA ALA A 2 15.71 -4.62 -30.35
C ALA A 2 14.92 -3.80 -29.30
N GLU A 3 13.86 -4.35 -28.74
CA GLU A 3 13.12 -3.75 -27.63
C GLU A 3 14.09 -3.55 -26.48
N GLU A 4 14.25 -2.32 -26.04
CA GLU A 4 15.08 -1.99 -24.88
C GLU A 4 14.42 -2.63 -23.65
N LYS A 5 15.03 -3.68 -23.13
CA LYS A 5 14.51 -4.41 -21.97
C LYS A 5 14.51 -3.48 -20.75
N LYS A 6 13.35 -3.03 -20.35
CA LYS A 6 13.20 -2.26 -19.10
C LYS A 6 13.55 -3.15 -17.91
N PRO A 7 14.39 -2.69 -16.97
CA PRO A 7 14.73 -3.47 -15.79
C PRO A 7 13.48 -3.72 -14.92
N VAL A 8 13.43 -4.88 -14.28
CA VAL A 8 12.39 -5.21 -13.28
C VAL A 8 12.55 -4.28 -12.08
N LYS A 9 11.45 -3.71 -11.63
CA LYS A 9 11.40 -2.86 -10.44
C LYS A 9 11.04 -3.72 -9.22
N ILE A 10 11.77 -3.52 -8.12
CA ILE A 10 11.61 -4.31 -6.89
C ILE A 10 10.98 -3.42 -5.82
N THR A 11 9.94 -3.93 -5.17
CA THR A 11 9.36 -3.36 -3.94
C THR A 11 9.80 -4.19 -2.75
N GLU A 12 10.40 -3.56 -1.76
CA GLU A 12 10.78 -4.20 -0.50
C GLU A 12 9.64 -4.07 0.52
N THR A 13 9.35 -5.14 1.26
CA THR A 13 8.22 -5.17 2.21
C THR A 13 8.64 -5.44 3.66
N VAL A 14 9.94 -5.46 3.94
CA VAL A 14 10.47 -5.81 5.27
C VAL A 14 9.97 -4.88 6.38
N LEU A 15 9.74 -3.61 6.08
CA LEU A 15 9.28 -2.62 7.05
C LEU A 15 7.76 -2.65 7.30
N ARG A 16 7.00 -3.50 6.59
CA ARG A 16 5.57 -3.71 6.83
C ARG A 16 5.25 -5.19 7.01
N ASP A 17 5.40 -6.00 5.97
CA ASP A 17 4.91 -7.38 5.97
C ASP A 17 5.74 -8.30 6.88
N ALA A 18 7.05 -8.24 6.80
CA ALA A 18 7.90 -9.16 7.55
C ALA A 18 7.73 -9.00 9.07
N HIS A 19 7.78 -7.77 9.60
CA HIS A 19 7.59 -7.61 11.05
C HIS A 19 6.14 -7.80 11.48
N GLN A 20 5.16 -7.59 10.58
CA GLN A 20 3.77 -7.95 10.84
C GLN A 20 3.63 -9.47 11.01
N SER A 21 4.25 -10.24 10.14
CA SER A 21 4.17 -11.69 10.13
C SER A 21 5.02 -12.36 11.22
N LEU A 22 6.20 -11.82 11.51
CA LEU A 22 7.17 -12.45 12.40
C LEU A 22 7.06 -12.04 13.87
N ILE A 23 6.71 -10.77 14.11
CA ILE A 23 6.67 -10.19 15.48
C ILE A 23 5.39 -9.39 15.75
N ALA A 24 4.29 -9.79 15.11
CA ALA A 24 2.96 -9.19 15.31
C ALA A 24 2.96 -7.64 15.21
N THR A 25 3.69 -7.08 14.24
CA THR A 25 3.80 -5.64 13.99
C THR A 25 4.45 -4.86 15.16
N ARG A 26 5.31 -5.49 15.95
CA ARG A 26 5.90 -4.89 17.17
C ARG A 26 7.25 -4.21 16.95
N MET A 27 7.75 -4.08 15.72
CA MET A 27 8.95 -3.32 15.45
C MET A 27 8.71 -1.84 15.68
N THR A 28 9.55 -1.21 16.50
CA THR A 28 9.44 0.22 16.81
C THR A 28 10.05 1.08 15.70
N THR A 29 9.70 2.34 15.66
CA THR A 29 10.31 3.31 14.72
C THR A 29 11.81 3.39 14.94
N GLU A 30 12.26 3.42 16.18
CA GLU A 30 13.70 3.46 16.52
C GLU A 30 14.48 2.25 16.00
N GLN A 31 13.84 1.08 15.97
CA GLN A 31 14.44 -0.14 15.42
C GLN A 31 14.51 -0.11 13.88
N MET A 32 13.63 0.62 13.21
CA MET A 32 13.63 0.77 11.75
C MET A 32 14.67 1.77 11.26
N LEU A 33 14.82 2.90 11.93
CA LEU A 33 15.63 4.03 11.47
C LEU A 33 17.09 3.67 11.10
N PRO A 34 17.81 2.80 11.83
CA PRO A 34 19.22 2.51 11.53
C PRO A 34 19.49 1.87 10.17
N ILE A 35 18.51 1.21 9.55
CA ILE A 35 18.67 0.52 8.26
C ILE A 35 18.28 1.38 7.06
N ILE A 36 17.53 2.46 7.27
CA ILE A 36 16.88 3.22 6.19
C ILE A 36 17.87 3.79 5.20
N ASP A 37 18.97 4.43 5.67
CA ASP A 37 19.98 4.99 4.78
C ASP A 37 20.64 3.93 3.87
N LYS A 38 20.76 2.70 4.36
CA LYS A 38 21.29 1.59 3.56
C LYS A 38 20.24 1.11 2.56
N MET A 39 18.98 0.97 2.99
CA MET A 39 17.89 0.56 2.12
C MET A 39 17.64 1.56 0.99
N ASP A 40 17.72 2.86 1.28
CA ASP A 40 17.52 3.91 0.28
C ASP A 40 18.59 3.90 -0.83
N LYS A 41 19.76 3.33 -0.55
CA LYS A 41 20.88 3.18 -1.50
C LYS A 41 20.83 1.88 -2.33
N VAL A 42 19.97 0.93 -1.98
CA VAL A 42 19.85 -0.35 -2.73
C VAL A 42 19.28 -0.15 -4.13
N GLY A 43 18.47 0.89 -4.34
CA GLY A 43 17.81 1.17 -5.60
C GLY A 43 16.45 0.47 -5.75
N TYR A 44 15.78 0.19 -4.64
CA TYR A 44 14.39 -0.27 -4.68
C TYR A 44 13.48 0.76 -5.36
N HIS A 45 12.50 0.27 -6.10
CA HIS A 45 11.45 1.13 -6.66
C HIS A 45 10.58 1.74 -5.57
N SER A 46 10.24 0.93 -4.58
CA SER A 46 9.48 1.35 -3.41
C SER A 46 9.79 0.47 -2.21
N VAL A 47 9.47 0.98 -1.03
CA VAL A 47 9.44 0.24 0.23
C VAL A 47 8.03 0.33 0.80
N GLU A 48 7.39 -0.81 1.00
CA GLU A 48 6.12 -0.88 1.71
C GLU A 48 6.40 -0.85 3.22
N CYS A 49 6.05 0.26 3.86
CA CYS A 49 6.44 0.54 5.23
C CYS A 49 5.28 0.92 6.16
N TRP A 50 4.09 1.06 5.63
CA TRP A 50 2.94 1.55 6.38
C TRP A 50 1.65 0.86 5.96
N GLY A 51 0.63 0.89 6.81
CA GLY A 51 -0.67 0.27 6.57
C GLY A 51 -1.51 0.17 7.83
N GLY A 52 -2.68 -0.46 7.73
CA GLY A 52 -3.65 -0.54 8.81
C GLY A 52 -3.11 -1.19 10.08
N ALA A 53 -2.48 -2.35 9.97
CA ALA A 53 -1.92 -3.04 11.12
C ALA A 53 -0.76 -2.27 11.77
N THR A 54 0.07 -1.60 10.97
CA THR A 54 1.15 -0.74 11.45
C THR A 54 0.61 0.45 12.24
N PHE A 55 -0.39 1.13 11.70
CA PHE A 55 -1.06 2.25 12.34
C PHE A 55 -1.67 1.84 13.69
N ASP A 56 -2.45 0.76 13.69
CA ASP A 56 -3.10 0.22 14.87
C ASP A 56 -2.09 -0.21 15.94
N ALA A 57 -1.02 -0.90 15.56
CA ALA A 57 0.02 -1.33 16.48
C ALA A 57 0.78 -0.18 17.12
N CYS A 58 1.05 0.90 16.40
CA CYS A 58 1.65 2.11 16.95
C CYS A 58 0.83 2.64 18.13
N LEU A 59 -0.47 2.77 17.95
CA LEU A 59 -1.36 3.32 18.96
C LEU A 59 -1.58 2.35 20.15
N ARG A 60 -1.89 1.09 19.87
CA ARG A 60 -2.32 0.13 20.90
C ARG A 60 -1.17 -0.44 21.72
N PHE A 61 -0.02 -0.64 21.12
CA PHE A 61 1.03 -1.45 21.72
C PHE A 61 2.36 -0.74 21.88
N LEU A 62 2.73 0.10 20.91
CA LEU A 62 4.03 0.74 20.88
C LEU A 62 4.04 2.12 21.53
N LYS A 63 2.87 2.71 21.76
CA LYS A 63 2.73 4.09 22.25
C LYS A 63 3.45 5.11 21.36
N GLU A 64 3.42 4.88 20.06
CA GLU A 64 3.98 5.75 19.04
C GLU A 64 2.87 6.47 18.27
N ASP A 65 3.14 7.68 17.80
CA ASP A 65 2.32 8.36 16.81
C ASP A 65 2.60 7.75 15.43
N PRO A 66 1.61 7.10 14.76
CA PRO A 66 1.81 6.49 13.46
C PRO A 66 2.17 7.51 12.36
N TRP A 67 1.68 8.75 12.45
CA TRP A 67 2.01 9.81 11.52
C TRP A 67 3.45 10.32 11.70
N ASP A 68 3.91 10.40 12.94
CA ASP A 68 5.31 10.73 13.23
C ASP A 68 6.26 9.65 12.70
N ARG A 69 5.89 8.38 12.84
CA ARG A 69 6.61 7.26 12.21
C ARG A 69 6.73 7.47 10.70
N LEU A 70 5.61 7.75 10.02
CA LEU A 70 5.60 7.95 8.57
C LEU A 70 6.52 9.09 8.15
N ARG A 71 6.45 10.23 8.84
CA ARG A 71 7.31 11.39 8.57
C ARG A 71 8.79 11.07 8.76
N LYS A 72 9.15 10.36 9.83
CA LYS A 72 10.53 9.92 10.08
C LYS A 72 11.05 8.97 9.00
N LEU A 73 10.22 8.03 8.56
CA LEU A 73 10.55 7.16 7.42
C LEU A 73 10.75 7.97 6.15
N ARG A 74 9.84 8.91 5.84
CA ARG A 74 9.98 9.80 4.67
C ARG A 74 11.26 10.63 4.73
N ASP A 75 11.60 11.12 5.92
CA ASP A 75 12.84 11.89 6.10
C ASP A 75 14.10 11.06 5.86
N GLY A 76 14.05 9.79 6.14
CA GLY A 76 15.16 8.85 5.89
C GLY A 76 15.29 8.41 4.43
N PHE A 77 14.16 8.13 3.77
CA PHE A 77 14.14 7.72 2.36
C PHE A 77 14.10 8.94 1.45
N LYS A 78 15.14 9.17 0.66
CA LYS A 78 15.25 10.30 -0.27
C LYS A 78 15.03 9.89 -1.72
N ASN A 79 15.43 8.67 -2.08
CA ASN A 79 15.42 8.16 -3.45
C ASN A 79 14.35 7.11 -3.67
N THR A 80 13.90 6.43 -2.62
CA THR A 80 12.95 5.31 -2.68
C THR A 80 11.54 5.78 -2.37
N LYS A 81 10.58 5.36 -3.16
CA LYS A 81 9.16 5.63 -2.93
C LYS A 81 8.66 4.90 -1.70
N LEU A 82 7.77 5.53 -0.93
CA LEU A 82 7.07 4.88 0.18
C LEU A 82 5.71 4.37 -0.26
N GLN A 83 5.43 3.15 0.12
CA GLN A 83 4.17 2.47 -0.18
C GLN A 83 3.44 2.09 1.10
N MET A 84 2.11 2.19 1.06
CA MET A 84 1.25 1.68 2.13
C MET A 84 0.26 0.65 1.62
N LEU A 85 -0.10 -0.29 2.49
CA LEU A 85 -1.22 -1.20 2.28
C LEU A 85 -2.51 -0.56 2.82
N PHE A 86 -3.58 -0.56 2.00
CA PHE A 86 -4.82 0.15 2.27
C PHE A 86 -6.04 -0.77 2.05
N ARG A 87 -6.86 -0.95 3.08
CA ARG A 87 -8.01 -1.88 3.04
C ARG A 87 -9.26 -1.27 2.40
N GLY A 88 -9.16 -0.71 1.19
CA GLY A 88 -10.31 -0.13 0.50
C GLY A 88 -11.15 0.77 1.41
N GLN A 89 -12.48 0.59 1.42
CA GLN A 89 -13.38 1.42 2.22
C GLN A 89 -13.18 1.29 3.75
N ASN A 90 -12.50 0.24 4.20
CA ASN A 90 -12.24 0.04 5.63
C ASN A 90 -10.99 0.77 6.13
N ILE A 91 -10.16 1.32 5.24
CA ILE A 91 -8.90 2.04 5.55
C ILE A 91 -7.97 1.20 6.45
N LEU A 92 -8.11 1.35 7.75
CA LEU A 92 -7.36 0.68 8.82
C LEU A 92 -8.22 -0.31 9.60
N GLY A 93 -9.54 -0.13 9.54
CA GLY A 93 -10.49 -0.74 10.45
C GLY A 93 -11.08 -2.05 9.95
N TYR A 94 -12.13 -2.45 10.64
CA TYR A 94 -12.88 -3.69 10.41
C TYR A 94 -14.32 -3.44 9.92
N SER A 95 -14.67 -2.17 9.72
CA SER A 95 -15.95 -1.72 9.18
C SER A 95 -15.71 -0.61 8.17
N PRO A 96 -16.56 -0.44 7.15
CA PRO A 96 -16.44 0.64 6.18
C PRO A 96 -16.57 2.01 6.84
N TYR A 97 -15.73 2.94 6.39
CA TYR A 97 -15.84 4.36 6.70
C TYR A 97 -16.64 5.07 5.60
N SER A 98 -17.12 6.29 5.88
CA SER A 98 -17.72 7.14 4.86
C SER A 98 -16.68 7.64 3.85
N ASP A 99 -17.14 8.00 2.65
CA ASP A 99 -16.26 8.41 1.55
C ASP A 99 -15.37 9.60 1.91
N ASP A 100 -15.92 10.59 2.61
CA ASP A 100 -15.17 11.78 3.06
C ASP A 100 -14.02 11.45 4.02
N VAL A 101 -14.20 10.43 4.87
CA VAL A 101 -13.12 9.93 5.74
C VAL A 101 -12.05 9.21 4.94
N VAL A 102 -12.45 8.40 3.95
CA VAL A 102 -11.52 7.72 3.04
C VAL A 102 -10.70 8.74 2.26
N GLU A 103 -11.36 9.72 1.64
CA GLU A 103 -10.70 10.80 0.89
C GLU A 103 -9.71 11.57 1.78
N TYR A 104 -10.14 11.98 2.96
CA TYR A 104 -9.29 12.74 3.88
C TYR A 104 -8.09 11.93 4.37
N PHE A 105 -8.27 10.64 4.65
CA PHE A 105 -7.18 9.77 5.07
C PHE A 105 -6.14 9.58 3.95
N VAL A 106 -6.58 9.36 2.71
CA VAL A 106 -5.71 9.27 1.53
C VAL A 106 -4.93 10.57 1.35
N GLN A 107 -5.61 11.72 1.37
CA GLN A 107 -4.98 13.04 1.30
C GLN A 107 -3.88 13.20 2.36
N LYS A 108 -4.19 12.87 3.62
CA LYS A 108 -3.20 12.97 4.71
C LYS A 108 -2.05 11.99 4.55
N SER A 109 -2.29 10.79 4.05
CA SER A 109 -1.24 9.80 3.80
C SER A 109 -0.23 10.31 2.78
N ILE A 110 -0.71 10.84 1.65
CA ILE A 110 0.14 11.41 0.60
C ILE A 110 0.88 12.65 1.12
N ALA A 111 0.17 13.56 1.77
CA ALA A 111 0.77 14.79 2.35
C ALA A 111 1.86 14.49 3.39
N ASN A 112 1.84 13.35 4.06
CA ASN A 112 2.85 12.91 5.02
C ASN A 112 3.93 12.00 4.42
N GLY A 113 3.91 11.76 3.09
CA GLY A 113 5.03 11.16 2.39
C GLY A 113 4.80 9.80 1.76
N ILE A 114 3.56 9.30 1.70
CA ILE A 114 3.23 8.12 0.90
C ILE A 114 3.18 8.48 -0.58
N ASP A 115 3.89 7.73 -1.41
CA ASP A 115 3.90 7.86 -2.86
C ASP A 115 2.93 6.89 -3.54
N ILE A 116 2.81 5.66 -2.99
CA ILE A 116 2.03 4.57 -3.57
C ILE A 116 1.01 4.08 -2.54
N ILE A 117 -0.26 4.12 -2.89
CA ILE A 117 -1.33 3.54 -2.09
C ILE A 117 -1.74 2.23 -2.75
N ARG A 118 -1.43 1.11 -2.09
CA ARG A 118 -1.79 -0.23 -2.53
C ARG A 118 -3.12 -0.64 -1.90
N ILE A 119 -4.16 -0.53 -2.71
CA ILE A 119 -5.55 -0.66 -2.30
C ILE A 119 -6.04 -2.08 -2.60
N PHE A 120 -6.67 -2.73 -1.63
CA PHE A 120 -7.26 -4.06 -1.81
C PHE A 120 -8.60 -4.19 -1.10
N ASP A 121 -9.39 -5.13 -1.59
CA ASP A 121 -10.54 -5.71 -0.89
C ASP A 121 -10.37 -7.23 -0.83
N CYS A 122 -10.56 -7.86 0.32
CA CYS A 122 -10.31 -9.29 0.50
C CYS A 122 -11.24 -10.19 -0.33
N LEU A 123 -12.41 -9.68 -0.72
CA LEU A 123 -13.38 -10.36 -1.57
C LEU A 123 -13.38 -9.85 -3.01
N ASN A 124 -12.47 -8.94 -3.35
CA ASN A 124 -12.37 -8.30 -4.66
C ASN A 124 -13.63 -7.51 -5.04
N ASP A 125 -14.34 -6.93 -4.08
CA ASP A 125 -15.44 -6.04 -4.37
C ASP A 125 -14.92 -4.67 -4.81
N ILE A 126 -14.96 -4.41 -6.11
CA ILE A 126 -14.44 -3.17 -6.71
C ILE A 126 -15.11 -1.91 -6.18
N ARG A 127 -16.34 -1.98 -5.69
CA ARG A 127 -17.05 -0.84 -5.10
C ARG A 127 -16.35 -0.31 -3.85
N ASN A 128 -15.64 -1.19 -3.13
CA ASN A 128 -14.86 -0.83 -1.94
C ASN A 128 -13.50 -0.20 -2.28
N LEU A 129 -13.12 -0.13 -3.55
CA LEU A 129 -11.83 0.41 -4.00
C LEU A 129 -11.96 1.81 -4.60
N GLU A 130 -13.13 2.13 -5.14
CA GLU A 130 -13.36 3.28 -6.01
C GLU A 130 -13.02 4.62 -5.35
N THR A 131 -13.51 4.86 -4.13
CA THR A 131 -13.26 6.11 -3.41
C THR A 131 -11.78 6.33 -3.15
N ALA A 132 -11.07 5.27 -2.74
CA ALA A 132 -9.63 5.36 -2.46
C ALA A 132 -8.79 5.59 -3.72
N VAL A 133 -9.13 4.94 -4.86
CA VAL A 133 -8.47 5.15 -6.15
C VAL A 133 -8.66 6.59 -6.62
N LYS A 134 -9.91 7.09 -6.60
CA LYS A 134 -10.21 8.48 -6.99
C LYS A 134 -9.49 9.49 -6.10
N ALA A 135 -9.44 9.24 -4.80
CA ALA A 135 -8.76 10.11 -3.85
C ALA A 135 -7.23 10.12 -4.09
N ALA A 136 -6.61 8.95 -4.34
CA ALA A 136 -5.18 8.87 -4.65
C ALA A 136 -4.83 9.66 -5.93
N ASN A 137 -5.62 9.50 -6.99
CA ASN A 137 -5.42 10.23 -8.25
C ASN A 137 -5.58 11.74 -8.07
N LYS A 138 -6.60 12.17 -7.30
CA LYS A 138 -6.85 13.59 -6.98
C LYS A 138 -5.66 14.26 -6.29
N GLU A 139 -4.97 13.52 -5.43
CA GLU A 139 -3.80 14.00 -4.68
C GLU A 139 -2.46 13.74 -5.40
N ASN A 140 -2.49 13.30 -6.67
CA ASN A 140 -1.32 12.93 -7.48
C ASN A 140 -0.46 11.80 -6.86
N GLY A 141 -1.07 10.93 -6.06
CA GLY A 141 -0.46 9.69 -5.58
C GLY A 141 -0.61 8.58 -6.62
N HIS A 142 0.20 7.54 -6.51
CA HIS A 142 0.08 6.34 -7.35
C HIS A 142 -0.95 5.38 -6.74
N ALA A 143 -2.06 5.18 -7.42
CA ALA A 143 -3.08 4.20 -7.05
C ALA A 143 -2.71 2.82 -7.62
N GLN A 144 -2.27 1.91 -6.75
CA GLN A 144 -2.07 0.50 -7.10
C GLN A 144 -3.22 -0.33 -6.54
N VAL A 145 -3.95 -1.05 -7.39
CA VAL A 145 -4.98 -1.99 -6.92
C VAL A 145 -4.42 -3.40 -6.86
N ALA A 146 -4.60 -4.04 -5.71
CA ALA A 146 -4.17 -5.42 -5.50
C ALA A 146 -5.37 -6.37 -5.52
N LEU A 147 -5.32 -7.35 -6.41
CA LEU A 147 -6.29 -8.44 -6.47
C LEU A 147 -5.93 -9.52 -5.47
N SER A 148 -6.90 -9.96 -4.68
CA SER A 148 -6.80 -11.13 -3.81
C SER A 148 -6.99 -12.38 -4.68
N TYR A 149 -5.88 -12.89 -5.23
CA TYR A 149 -5.90 -14.00 -6.18
C TYR A 149 -6.21 -15.32 -5.48
N THR A 150 -7.13 -16.09 -6.06
CA THR A 150 -7.48 -17.42 -5.58
C THR A 150 -7.84 -18.34 -6.75
N LEU A 151 -7.95 -19.63 -6.48
CA LEU A 151 -8.37 -20.67 -7.42
C LEU A 151 -9.74 -21.22 -7.05
N GLY A 152 -10.46 -21.67 -8.05
CA GLY A 152 -11.79 -22.26 -7.92
C GLY A 152 -12.61 -22.08 -9.19
N ASP A 153 -13.71 -22.80 -9.32
CA ASP A 153 -14.53 -22.84 -10.54
C ASP A 153 -15.10 -21.48 -10.95
N ALA A 154 -15.35 -20.60 -9.97
CA ALA A 154 -15.83 -19.24 -10.21
C ALA A 154 -14.71 -18.28 -10.68
N TYR A 155 -13.45 -18.60 -10.44
CA TYR A 155 -12.31 -17.71 -10.67
C TYR A 155 -11.63 -18.05 -12.00
N THR A 156 -12.37 -17.94 -13.08
CA THR A 156 -11.91 -18.24 -14.45
C THR A 156 -10.91 -17.18 -14.94
N MET A 157 -10.22 -17.48 -16.05
CA MET A 157 -9.35 -16.50 -16.70
C MET A 157 -10.14 -15.24 -17.13
N ASP A 158 -11.40 -15.41 -17.57
CA ASP A 158 -12.23 -14.29 -17.98
C ASP A 158 -12.68 -13.44 -16.78
N TYR A 159 -12.92 -14.07 -15.63
CA TYR A 159 -13.14 -13.33 -14.37
C TYR A 159 -11.97 -12.38 -14.07
N TRP A 160 -10.74 -12.90 -14.09
CA TRP A 160 -9.55 -12.09 -13.78
C TRP A 160 -9.28 -11.01 -14.82
N LYS A 161 -9.45 -11.31 -16.10
CA LYS A 161 -9.35 -10.30 -17.16
C LYS A 161 -10.39 -9.19 -17.01
N ASN A 162 -11.61 -9.54 -16.64
CA ASN A 162 -12.67 -8.56 -16.43
C ASN A 162 -12.37 -7.67 -15.22
N MET A 163 -11.91 -8.27 -14.12
CA MET A 163 -11.48 -7.50 -12.94
C MET A 163 -10.36 -6.51 -13.28
N ALA A 164 -9.35 -6.96 -14.02
CA ALA A 164 -8.25 -6.07 -14.43
C ALA A 164 -8.73 -4.89 -15.28
N ARG A 165 -9.66 -5.11 -16.23
CA ARG A 165 -10.25 -4.03 -17.04
C ARG A 165 -11.02 -3.03 -16.18
N GLN A 166 -11.86 -3.51 -15.27
CA GLN A 166 -12.63 -2.62 -14.39
C GLN A 166 -11.72 -1.76 -13.52
N ILE A 167 -10.61 -2.32 -13.04
CA ILE A 167 -9.61 -1.58 -12.25
C ILE A 167 -8.91 -0.52 -13.11
N GLU A 168 -8.54 -0.85 -14.35
CA GLU A 168 -7.97 0.09 -15.31
C GLU A 168 -8.96 1.23 -15.63
N GLU A 169 -10.22 0.89 -15.92
CA GLU A 169 -11.29 1.86 -16.17
C GLU A 169 -11.59 2.76 -14.96
N MET A 170 -11.39 2.26 -13.75
CA MET A 170 -11.50 3.03 -12.50
C MET A 170 -10.39 4.09 -12.36
N GLY A 171 -9.31 3.96 -13.12
CA GLY A 171 -8.17 4.87 -13.14
C GLY A 171 -7.02 4.47 -12.24
N ALA A 172 -6.86 3.18 -11.92
CA ALA A 172 -5.68 2.69 -11.22
C ALA A 172 -4.43 2.78 -12.11
N ASP A 173 -3.32 3.23 -11.54
CA ASP A 173 -2.03 3.36 -12.24
C ASP A 173 -1.34 2.01 -12.45
N SER A 174 -1.61 1.05 -11.58
CA SER A 174 -1.08 -0.30 -11.69
C SER A 174 -1.96 -1.33 -10.98
N VAL A 175 -1.82 -2.58 -11.41
CA VAL A 175 -2.49 -3.72 -10.81
C VAL A 175 -1.45 -4.68 -10.26
N SER A 176 -1.64 -5.16 -9.05
CA SER A 176 -0.89 -6.27 -8.50
C SER A 176 -1.84 -7.42 -8.14
N TYR A 177 -1.30 -8.61 -7.95
CA TYR A 177 -2.05 -9.71 -7.37
C TYR A 177 -1.22 -10.35 -6.26
N THR A 178 -1.89 -10.77 -5.22
CA THR A 178 -1.25 -11.37 -4.05
C THR A 178 -1.83 -12.75 -3.85
N HIS A 179 -0.98 -13.75 -3.68
CA HIS A 179 -1.36 -15.02 -3.10
C HIS A 179 -1.52 -14.81 -1.60
N LEU A 180 -2.70 -15.07 -1.06
CA LEU A 180 -2.97 -15.13 0.36
C LEU A 180 -2.98 -16.56 0.83
#